data_5d41e1aeb553417e82a4da0fe33b3769
#
_entry.id   5d41e1aeb553417e82a4da0fe33b3769
#
_cell.length_a   1.000
_cell.length_b   1.000
_cell.length_c   1.000
_cell.angle_alpha   90.00
_cell.angle_beta   90.00
_cell.angle_gamma   90.00
#
_symmetry.space_group_name_H-M   'P 1'
#
loop_
_entity.id
_entity.type
_entity.pdbx_description
1 polymer ?
#
loop_
_entity_poly.entity_id
_entity_poly.type
_entity_poly.pdbx_seq_one_letter_code
_entity_poly.pdbx_strand_id
1 'polypeptide(L)'
;GTTTLGRALGARLGLPHVDTDDHFWLSSDPPFTHRRAPHERGASLEAALGAGGWIVTGACEGWGDAAISKVNGIVFLSLNRAQRLVRLRRREAARFGPRILPGGDMVELHRGFLDWAMSYDDADAPGRSRHRQEAWLERQRAPVLRLDAVGAVNDMVQKVIEGLQIT
;
A
#
# COMPACT_ATOMS: atom_id res chain seq x y z
N GLY A 1 -0.55 0.70 7.40
CA GLY A 1 -0.29 -0.67 7.81
C GLY A 1 0.67 -1.40 6.90
N THR A 2 0.43 -1.40 5.58
CA THR A 2 1.24 -2.15 4.60
C THR A 2 2.72 -1.78 4.67
N THR A 3 3.07 -0.50 4.55
CA THR A 3 4.45 -0.03 4.61
C THR A 3 5.15 -0.41 5.93
N THR A 4 4.44 -0.31 7.07
CA THR A 4 5.01 -0.69 8.38
C THR A 4 5.31 -2.18 8.44
N LEU A 5 4.38 -3.03 8.00
CA LEU A 5 4.58 -4.47 7.95
C LEU A 5 5.67 -4.84 6.95
N GLY A 6 5.68 -4.24 5.75
CA GLY A 6 6.67 -4.52 4.72
C GLY A 6 8.10 -4.18 5.14
N ARG A 7 8.29 -3.04 5.80
CA ARG A 7 9.61 -2.67 6.36
C ARG A 7 10.07 -3.65 7.44
N ALA A 8 9.16 -4.04 8.35
CA ALA A 8 9.49 -4.99 9.40
C ALA A 8 9.81 -6.38 8.82
N LEU A 9 9.05 -6.83 7.83
CA LEU A 9 9.31 -8.09 7.13
C LEU A 9 10.63 -8.05 6.37
N GLY A 10 10.91 -6.96 5.63
CA GLY A 10 12.18 -6.75 4.94
C GLY A 10 13.38 -6.80 5.89
N ALA A 11 13.29 -6.11 7.03
CA ALA A 11 14.33 -6.15 8.06
C ALA A 11 14.52 -7.56 8.64
N ARG A 12 13.42 -8.31 8.86
CA ARG A 12 13.46 -9.67 9.41
C ARG A 12 14.07 -10.70 8.44
N LEU A 13 13.86 -10.50 7.13
CA LEU A 13 14.31 -11.41 6.08
C LEU A 13 15.60 -10.96 5.37
N GLY A 14 16.14 -9.79 5.71
CA GLY A 14 17.28 -9.22 5.01
C GLY A 14 16.98 -8.82 3.56
N LEU A 15 15.73 -8.48 3.25
CA LEU A 15 15.28 -8.12 1.91
C LEU A 15 15.01 -6.62 1.77
N PRO A 16 15.31 -6.00 0.62
CA PRO A 16 14.95 -4.61 0.36
C PRO A 16 13.43 -4.43 0.35
N HIS A 17 12.98 -3.31 0.90
CA HIS A 17 11.59 -2.90 0.90
C HIS A 17 11.35 -1.78 -0.12
N VAL A 18 10.37 -1.95 -0.99
CA VAL A 18 9.97 -1.00 -2.03
C VAL A 18 8.50 -0.59 -1.79
N ASP A 19 8.23 0.71 -1.74
CA ASP A 19 6.87 1.24 -1.65
C ASP A 19 6.38 1.67 -3.03
N THR A 20 5.23 1.16 -3.45
CA THR A 20 4.66 1.48 -4.77
C THR A 20 4.31 2.96 -4.94
N ASP A 21 4.05 3.68 -3.85
CA ASP A 21 3.78 5.11 -3.91
C ASP A 21 4.97 5.91 -4.44
N ASP A 22 6.22 5.48 -4.19
CA ASP A 22 7.44 6.12 -4.70
C ASP A 22 7.58 6.01 -6.24
N HIS A 23 6.88 5.04 -6.84
CA HIS A 23 6.87 4.79 -8.28
C HIS A 23 5.60 5.29 -8.98
N PHE A 24 4.53 5.51 -8.23
CA PHE A 24 3.29 6.06 -8.74
C PHE A 24 3.28 7.59 -8.76
N TRP A 25 3.85 8.22 -7.73
CA TRP A 25 3.89 9.66 -7.56
C TRP A 25 5.26 10.24 -7.88
N LEU A 26 5.28 11.42 -8.47
CA LEU A 26 6.48 12.25 -8.55
C LEU A 26 6.63 13.04 -7.24
N SER A 27 7.88 13.38 -6.90
CA SER A 27 8.13 14.28 -5.77
C SER A 27 7.52 15.64 -6.07
N SER A 28 6.70 16.15 -5.17
CA SER A 28 5.99 17.43 -5.32
C SER A 28 5.66 18.02 -3.94
N ASP A 29 5.40 19.32 -3.92
CA ASP A 29 4.82 20.01 -2.78
C ASP A 29 3.57 20.78 -3.23
N PRO A 30 2.38 20.45 -2.75
CA PRO A 30 2.04 19.36 -1.83
C PRO A 30 2.35 17.96 -2.40
N PRO A 31 2.68 16.97 -1.53
CA PRO A 31 2.97 15.62 -1.99
C PRO A 31 1.72 14.91 -2.52
N PHE A 32 1.91 13.89 -3.36
CA PHE A 32 0.84 13.08 -3.96
C PHE A 32 -0.11 13.87 -4.89
N THR A 33 0.39 14.92 -5.52
CA THR A 33 -0.37 15.74 -6.49
C THR A 33 -0.02 15.45 -7.94
N HIS A 34 1.21 15.03 -8.20
CA HIS A 34 1.70 14.76 -9.54
C HIS A 34 1.95 13.26 -9.74
N ARG A 35 1.18 12.66 -10.64
CA ARG A 35 1.34 11.24 -10.98
C ARG A 35 2.45 11.06 -12.00
N ARG A 36 3.29 10.05 -11.82
CA ARG A 36 4.22 9.61 -12.85
C ARG A 36 3.44 9.13 -14.07
N ALA A 37 3.96 9.33 -15.28
CA ALA A 37 3.31 8.87 -16.50
C ALA A 37 3.04 7.34 -16.47
N PRO A 38 1.88 6.86 -16.93
CA PRO A 38 1.50 5.44 -16.79
C PRO A 38 2.54 4.47 -17.34
N HIS A 39 3.16 4.78 -18.48
CA HIS A 39 4.18 3.94 -19.12
C HIS A 39 5.51 3.89 -18.37
N GLU A 40 5.78 4.86 -17.47
CA GLU A 40 7.01 4.92 -16.68
C GLU A 40 6.89 4.20 -15.33
N ARG A 41 5.67 4.04 -14.80
CA ARG A 41 5.45 3.50 -13.44
C ARG A 41 5.97 2.09 -13.30
N GLY A 42 5.59 1.21 -14.24
CA GLY A 42 6.00 -0.20 -14.26
C GLY A 42 7.52 -0.35 -14.38
N ALA A 43 8.13 0.37 -15.33
CA ALA A 43 9.58 0.34 -15.52
C ALA A 43 10.34 0.87 -14.29
N SER A 44 9.84 1.94 -13.67
CA SER A 44 10.41 2.49 -12.44
C SER A 44 10.34 1.50 -11.28
N LEU A 45 9.22 0.79 -11.12
CA LEU A 45 9.07 -0.24 -10.10
C LEU A 45 9.99 -1.43 -10.38
N GLU A 46 10.02 -1.94 -11.61
CA GLU A 46 10.86 -3.06 -12.03
C GLU A 46 12.35 -2.78 -11.78
N ALA A 47 12.81 -1.58 -12.13
CA ALA A 47 14.19 -1.15 -11.87
C ALA A 47 14.53 -1.13 -10.38
N ALA A 48 13.59 -0.74 -9.52
CA ALA A 48 13.79 -0.72 -8.07
C ALA A 48 13.82 -2.12 -7.43
N LEU A 49 13.10 -3.08 -8.01
CA LEU A 49 13.07 -4.46 -7.53
C LEU A 49 14.38 -5.20 -7.79
N GLY A 50 15.04 -4.92 -8.89
CA GLY A 50 16.27 -5.61 -9.28
C GLY A 50 16.10 -7.12 -9.52
N ALA A 51 17.20 -7.85 -9.45
CA ALA A 51 17.23 -9.30 -9.72
C ALA A 51 17.09 -10.19 -8.47
N GLY A 52 17.19 -9.61 -7.28
CA GLY A 52 17.14 -10.34 -5.99
C GLY A 52 15.72 -10.53 -5.45
N GLY A 53 15.64 -11.03 -4.21
CA GLY A 53 14.39 -11.02 -3.46
C GLY A 53 14.02 -9.62 -2.97
N TRP A 54 12.73 -9.37 -2.76
CA TRP A 54 12.21 -8.06 -2.36
C TRP A 54 10.88 -8.16 -1.61
N ILE A 55 10.57 -7.11 -0.88
CA ILE A 55 9.26 -6.87 -0.27
C ILE A 55 8.66 -5.62 -0.91
N VAL A 56 7.52 -5.76 -1.57
CA VAL A 56 6.75 -4.63 -2.14
C VAL A 56 5.55 -4.33 -1.27
N THR A 57 5.29 -3.05 -1.02
CA THR A 57 4.07 -2.59 -0.34
C THR A 57 3.32 -1.55 -1.15
N GLY A 58 2.04 -1.45 -0.89
CA GLY A 58 1.13 -0.55 -1.60
C GLY A 58 0.24 -1.31 -2.57
N ALA A 59 -0.27 -0.62 -3.56
CA ALA A 59 -1.18 -1.16 -4.55
C ALA A 59 -0.65 -0.84 -5.95
N CYS A 60 -0.41 -1.87 -6.75
CA CYS A 60 0.13 -1.75 -8.11
C CYS A 60 -0.72 -2.47 -9.16
N GLU A 61 -1.93 -2.87 -8.79
CA GLU A 61 -2.86 -3.54 -9.72
C GLU A 61 -3.08 -2.73 -11.00
N GLY A 62 -2.91 -3.38 -12.13
CA GLY A 62 -3.11 -2.82 -13.48
C GLY A 62 -1.96 -2.00 -14.04
N TRP A 63 -1.00 -1.54 -13.20
CA TRP A 63 0.16 -0.79 -13.70
C TRP A 63 1.52 -1.41 -13.34
N GLY A 64 1.59 -2.19 -12.29
CA GLY A 64 2.80 -2.84 -11.81
C GLY A 64 2.79 -4.37 -11.95
N ASP A 65 1.75 -4.96 -12.50
CA ASP A 65 1.56 -6.41 -12.57
C ASP A 65 2.73 -7.13 -13.23
N ALA A 66 3.31 -6.54 -14.29
CA ALA A 66 4.48 -7.11 -14.97
C ALA A 66 5.71 -7.11 -14.05
N ALA A 67 5.96 -6.02 -13.32
CA ALA A 67 7.10 -5.89 -12.42
C ALA A 67 7.06 -6.91 -11.28
N ILE A 68 5.87 -7.21 -10.76
CA ILE A 68 5.67 -8.18 -9.67
C ILE A 68 5.29 -9.59 -10.15
N SER A 69 5.43 -9.89 -11.44
CA SER A 69 5.03 -11.18 -12.02
C SER A 69 5.70 -12.41 -11.39
N LYS A 70 6.85 -12.21 -10.74
CA LYS A 70 7.62 -13.24 -10.03
C LYS A 70 7.36 -13.29 -8.53
N VAL A 71 6.29 -12.67 -8.04
CA VAL A 71 5.95 -12.68 -6.62
C VAL A 71 5.69 -14.10 -6.11
N ASN A 72 6.26 -14.44 -4.95
CA ASN A 72 6.15 -15.77 -4.35
C ASN A 72 4.99 -15.86 -3.34
N GLY A 73 4.51 -14.73 -2.84
CA GLY A 73 3.39 -14.67 -1.89
C GLY A 73 2.83 -13.26 -1.81
N ILE A 74 1.54 -13.16 -1.56
CA ILE A 74 0.83 -11.90 -1.44
C ILE A 74 0.16 -11.84 -0.07
N VAL A 75 0.32 -10.73 0.62
CA VAL A 75 -0.36 -10.47 1.90
C VAL A 75 -1.41 -9.39 1.68
N PHE A 76 -2.66 -9.74 1.86
CA PHE A 76 -3.77 -8.80 1.85
C PHE A 76 -4.13 -8.39 3.27
N LEU A 77 -3.85 -7.14 3.63
CA LEU A 77 -4.16 -6.59 4.94
C LEU A 77 -5.55 -5.96 4.94
N SER A 78 -6.43 -6.46 5.79
CA SER A 78 -7.74 -5.88 6.07
C SER A 78 -7.75 -5.10 7.38
N LEU A 79 -8.61 -4.11 7.45
CA LEU A 79 -8.93 -3.38 8.68
C LEU A 79 -10.33 -2.80 8.52
N ASN A 80 -11.15 -2.87 9.57
CA ASN A 80 -12.48 -2.28 9.51
C ASN A 80 -12.43 -0.77 9.26
N ARG A 81 -13.48 -0.23 8.62
CA ARG A 81 -13.56 1.16 8.16
C ARG A 81 -13.26 2.16 9.29
N ALA A 82 -13.85 1.98 10.47
CA ALA A 82 -13.68 2.91 11.58
C ALA A 82 -12.23 2.97 12.05
N GLN A 83 -11.60 1.84 12.31
CA GLN A 83 -10.20 1.76 12.73
C GLN A 83 -9.25 2.28 11.65
N ARG A 84 -9.55 1.99 10.37
CA ARG A 84 -8.78 2.49 9.23
C ARG A 84 -8.77 4.01 9.20
N LEU A 85 -9.92 4.66 9.34
CA LEU A 85 -10.05 6.11 9.34
C LEU A 85 -9.35 6.77 10.55
N VAL A 86 -9.46 6.18 11.73
CA VAL A 86 -8.73 6.67 12.92
C VAL A 86 -7.22 6.64 12.67
N ARG A 87 -6.68 5.54 12.15
CA ARG A 87 -5.25 5.43 11.85
C ARG A 87 -4.80 6.39 10.75
N LEU A 88 -5.60 6.57 9.70
CA LEU A 88 -5.31 7.51 8.63
C LEU A 88 -5.27 8.95 9.15
N ARG A 89 -6.30 9.38 9.88
CA ARG A 89 -6.34 10.73 10.46
C ARG A 89 -5.14 11.01 11.35
N ARG A 90 -4.78 10.06 12.23
CA ARG A 90 -3.60 10.19 13.12
C ARG A 90 -2.30 10.30 12.31
N ARG A 91 -2.14 9.48 11.28
CA ARG A 91 -0.97 9.50 10.39
C ARG A 91 -0.86 10.81 9.63
N GLU A 92 -1.95 11.28 9.04
CA GLU A 92 -1.98 12.53 8.26
C GLU A 92 -1.73 13.75 9.17
N ALA A 93 -2.32 13.78 10.37
CA ALA A 93 -2.06 14.83 11.34
C ALA A 93 -0.58 14.89 11.77
N ALA A 94 0.04 13.73 12.03
CA ALA A 94 1.46 13.65 12.38
C ALA A 94 2.38 14.04 11.20
N ARG A 95 1.97 13.78 9.96
CA ARG A 95 2.78 14.02 8.76
C ARG A 95 2.69 15.46 8.26
N PHE A 96 1.50 16.03 8.26
CA PHE A 96 1.21 17.30 7.60
C PHE A 96 0.86 18.45 8.57
N GLY A 97 0.55 18.13 9.82
CA GLY A 97 0.30 19.14 10.87
C GLY A 97 -0.70 20.20 10.45
N PRO A 98 -0.34 21.50 10.56
CA PRO A 98 -1.24 22.62 10.23
C PRO A 98 -1.71 22.66 8.76
N ARG A 99 -0.99 22.05 7.83
CA ARG A 99 -1.33 22.10 6.39
C ARG A 99 -2.69 21.48 6.07
N ILE A 100 -3.17 20.54 6.89
CA ILE A 100 -4.46 19.88 6.71
C ILE A 100 -5.58 20.45 7.60
N LEU A 101 -5.30 21.51 8.38
CA LEU A 101 -6.27 22.21 9.21
C LEU A 101 -6.89 23.41 8.45
N PRO A 102 -8.02 23.96 8.89
CA PRO A 102 -8.64 25.12 8.27
C PRO A 102 -7.63 26.25 7.99
N GLY A 103 -7.57 26.72 6.75
CA GLY A 103 -6.59 27.69 6.27
C GLY A 103 -5.28 27.11 5.76
N GLY A 104 -5.03 25.81 5.92
CA GLY A 104 -3.85 25.15 5.35
C GLY A 104 -4.01 24.82 3.86
N ASP A 105 -2.90 24.69 3.17
CA ASP A 105 -2.82 24.48 1.72
C ASP A 105 -3.21 23.07 1.27
N MET A 106 -3.31 22.11 2.19
CA MET A 106 -3.66 20.71 1.91
C MET A 106 -5.06 20.31 2.41
N VAL A 107 -5.89 21.24 2.86
CA VAL A 107 -7.21 20.94 3.43
C VAL A 107 -8.09 20.16 2.46
N GLU A 108 -8.21 20.63 1.22
CA GLU A 108 -9.08 19.99 0.21
C GLU A 108 -8.50 18.64 -0.26
N LEU A 109 -7.17 18.55 -0.42
CA LEU A 109 -6.49 17.31 -0.74
C LEU A 109 -6.71 16.25 0.34
N HIS A 110 -6.58 16.65 1.61
CA HIS A 110 -6.81 15.78 2.76
C HIS A 110 -8.28 15.32 2.87
N ARG A 111 -9.24 16.23 2.64
CA ARG A 111 -10.67 15.90 2.62
C ARG A 111 -10.95 14.85 1.54
N GLY A 112 -10.54 15.09 0.30
CA GLY A 112 -10.72 14.14 -0.79
C GLY A 112 -10.08 12.78 -0.53
N PHE A 113 -8.92 12.76 0.13
CA PHE A 113 -8.28 11.51 0.54
C PHE A 113 -9.09 10.75 1.60
N LEU A 114 -9.65 11.43 2.59
CA LEU A 114 -10.50 10.78 3.60
C LEU A 114 -11.83 10.28 3.00
N ASP A 115 -12.44 11.05 2.11
CA ASP A 115 -13.67 10.66 1.40
C ASP A 115 -13.44 9.42 0.56
N TRP A 116 -12.33 9.37 -0.18
CA TRP A 116 -11.92 8.17 -0.89
C TRP A 116 -11.66 6.99 0.07
N ALA A 117 -10.98 7.20 1.20
CA ALA A 117 -10.72 6.14 2.18
C ALA A 117 -12.01 5.64 2.85
N MET A 118 -13.04 6.50 2.97
CA MET A 118 -14.37 6.10 3.44
C MET A 118 -15.10 5.21 2.43
N SER A 119 -15.03 5.53 1.15
CA SER A 119 -15.71 4.78 0.09
C SER A 119 -15.00 3.49 -0.32
N TYR A 120 -13.81 3.20 0.21
CA TYR A 120 -13.00 2.04 -0.20
C TYR A 120 -13.72 0.69 -0.13
N ASP A 121 -14.64 0.50 0.84
CA ASP A 121 -15.40 -0.74 1.00
C ASP A 121 -16.70 -0.75 0.15
N ASP A 122 -17.05 0.36 -0.49
CA ASP A 122 -18.26 0.47 -1.29
C ASP A 122 -18.03 -0.18 -2.66
N ALA A 123 -18.99 -0.97 -3.14
CA ALA A 123 -18.84 -1.77 -4.35
C ALA A 123 -18.58 -0.92 -5.61
N ASP A 124 -19.25 0.23 -5.69
CA ASP A 124 -19.19 1.14 -6.83
C ASP A 124 -18.17 2.28 -6.67
N ALA A 125 -17.28 2.18 -5.65
CA ALA A 125 -16.28 3.21 -5.40
C ALA A 125 -15.36 3.40 -6.63
N PRO A 126 -15.13 4.66 -7.06
CA PRO A 126 -14.25 4.93 -8.18
C PRO A 126 -12.78 4.65 -7.81
N GLY A 127 -12.01 4.12 -8.76
CA GLY A 127 -10.60 3.83 -8.59
C GLY A 127 -10.33 2.60 -7.73
N ARG A 128 -9.35 2.66 -6.84
CA ARG A 128 -8.98 1.56 -5.97
C ARG A 128 -10.04 1.33 -4.89
N SER A 129 -10.61 0.14 -4.85
CA SER A 129 -11.59 -0.28 -3.86
C SER A 129 -11.31 -1.71 -3.39
N ARG A 130 -11.93 -2.12 -2.29
CA ARG A 130 -11.84 -3.50 -1.80
C ARG A 130 -12.27 -4.49 -2.87
N HIS A 131 -13.41 -4.26 -3.50
CA HIS A 131 -13.96 -5.13 -4.54
C HIS A 131 -12.96 -5.34 -5.70
N ARG A 132 -12.35 -4.26 -6.21
CA ARG A 132 -11.36 -4.36 -7.30
C ARG A 132 -10.10 -5.10 -6.85
N GLN A 133 -9.63 -4.87 -5.64
CA GLN A 133 -8.47 -5.57 -5.10
C GLN A 133 -8.75 -7.05 -4.88
N GLU A 134 -9.92 -7.43 -4.37
CA GLU A 134 -10.32 -8.84 -4.23
C GLU A 134 -10.37 -9.52 -5.61
N ALA A 135 -11.01 -8.91 -6.60
CA ALA A 135 -11.05 -9.43 -7.97
C ALA A 135 -9.65 -9.54 -8.62
N TRP A 136 -8.72 -8.66 -8.26
CA TRP A 136 -7.33 -8.78 -8.70
C TRP A 136 -6.62 -9.94 -8.00
N LEU A 137 -6.83 -10.12 -6.69
CA LEU A 137 -6.25 -11.21 -5.90
C LEU A 137 -6.69 -12.59 -6.39
N GLU A 138 -7.96 -12.74 -6.81
CA GLU A 138 -8.48 -14.00 -7.36
C GLU A 138 -7.77 -14.46 -8.63
N ARG A 139 -7.17 -13.53 -9.38
CA ARG A 139 -6.41 -13.81 -10.61
C ARG A 139 -4.93 -14.12 -10.37
N GLN A 140 -4.46 -14.00 -9.13
CA GLN A 140 -3.05 -14.23 -8.82
C GLN A 140 -2.73 -15.72 -8.75
N ARG A 141 -1.53 -16.08 -9.22
CA ARG A 141 -1.03 -17.47 -9.12
C ARG A 141 -0.31 -17.72 -7.80
N ALA A 142 0.28 -16.67 -7.23
CA ALA A 142 0.96 -16.74 -5.94
C ALA A 142 -0.06 -16.94 -4.80
N PRO A 143 0.30 -17.66 -3.73
CA PRO A 143 -0.54 -17.82 -2.56
C PRO A 143 -0.88 -16.46 -1.93
N VAL A 144 -2.14 -16.28 -1.56
CA VAL A 144 -2.65 -15.06 -0.94
C VAL A 144 -2.97 -15.32 0.52
N LEU A 145 -2.21 -14.69 1.41
CA LEU A 145 -2.48 -14.68 2.84
C LEU A 145 -3.34 -13.46 3.22
N ARG A 146 -4.49 -13.70 3.82
CA ARG A 146 -5.37 -12.63 4.32
C ARG A 146 -5.16 -12.45 5.82
N LEU A 147 -4.82 -11.23 6.23
CA LEU A 147 -4.59 -10.89 7.62
C LEU A 147 -5.37 -9.64 8.03
N ASP A 148 -5.91 -9.67 9.23
CA ASP A 148 -6.41 -8.46 9.86
C ASP A 148 -5.24 -7.65 10.41
N ALA A 149 -5.18 -6.36 10.06
CA ALA A 149 -4.12 -5.46 10.49
C ALA A 149 -4.31 -5.02 11.96
N VAL A 150 -4.46 -6.00 12.87
CA VAL A 150 -4.67 -5.80 14.30
C VAL A 150 -3.54 -6.47 15.08
N GLY A 151 -3.14 -5.85 16.19
CA GLY A 151 -2.06 -6.36 17.05
C GLY A 151 -0.68 -5.76 16.76
N ALA A 152 0.34 -6.37 17.34
CA ALA A 152 1.72 -5.93 17.18
C ALA A 152 2.29 -6.29 15.80
N VAL A 153 3.17 -5.44 15.29
CA VAL A 153 3.79 -5.65 13.96
C VAL A 153 4.58 -6.95 13.92
N ASN A 154 5.31 -7.28 14.99
CA ASN A 154 6.11 -8.51 15.06
C ASN A 154 5.25 -9.77 14.98
N ASP A 155 4.06 -9.76 15.59
CA ASP A 155 3.12 -10.89 15.51
C ASP A 155 2.60 -11.05 14.07
N MET A 156 2.35 -9.94 13.38
CA MET A 156 1.96 -9.96 11.97
C MET A 156 3.09 -10.49 11.08
N VAL A 157 4.34 -10.07 11.33
CA VAL A 157 5.52 -10.61 10.62
C VAL A 157 5.61 -12.11 10.79
N GLN A 158 5.45 -12.62 12.00
CA GLN A 158 5.50 -14.06 12.27
C GLN A 158 4.39 -14.81 11.52
N LYS A 159 3.15 -14.29 11.56
CA LYS A 159 2.04 -14.86 10.80
C LYS A 159 2.27 -14.89 9.29
N VAL A 160 2.96 -13.88 8.74
CA VAL A 160 3.32 -13.86 7.31
C VAL A 160 4.33 -14.95 7.00
N ILE A 161 5.39 -15.07 7.80
CA ILE A 161 6.44 -16.07 7.61
C ILE A 161 5.84 -17.49 7.66
N GLU A 162 5.03 -17.78 8.69
CA GLU A 162 4.37 -19.07 8.86
C GLU A 162 3.32 -19.34 7.75
N GLY A 163 2.46 -18.38 7.49
CA GLY A 163 1.34 -18.53 6.55
C GLY A 163 1.76 -18.64 5.09
N LEU A 164 2.90 -18.05 4.72
CA LEU A 164 3.49 -18.17 3.38
C LEU A 164 4.67 -19.15 3.34
N GLN A 165 5.00 -19.82 4.45
CA GLN A 165 6.09 -20.81 4.54
C GLN A 165 7.43 -20.24 4.04
N ILE A 166 7.75 -18.98 4.44
CA ILE A 166 9.00 -18.33 4.06
C ILE A 166 10.12 -18.90 4.89
N THR A 167 11.16 -19.42 4.23
CA THR A 167 12.37 -20.02 4.85
C THR A 167 13.56 -19.10 4.72
#